data_017e10b1af4ed424fdb095f820af54aa
#
_entry.id   017e10b1af4ed424fdb095f820af54aa
#
_cell.length_a   1.000
_cell.length_b   1.000
_cell.length_c   1.000
_cell.angle_alpha   90.00
_cell.angle_beta   90.00
_cell.angle_gamma   90.00
#
_symmetry.space_group_name_H-M   'P 1'
#
loop_
_entity.id
_entity.type
_entity.pdbx_description
1 polymer ?
#
loop_
_entity_poly.entity_id
_entity_poly.type
_entity_poly.pdbx_seq_one_letter_code
_entity_poly.pdbx_strand_id
1 'polypeptide(L)'
;MSTRPYPWHPLRHWLEGWRRQRLLRQLADPALAFVLGPAPPDEWVSLDCETTGLDVRRDHIVSIGAVRIQGQRILTSQRLELLVRPPHGVSADSVRIHQLRERDLAQGLPVQDAVLQLLHFIGSRPLVGYYLEFDLAMINRVLRPLLGIALPQPRNEVSALYYDHKFRQLPPHRQQSPEIDLRFDTLMRDLGLPQSRAHDAVNDAVMAALAFIKLRQLQGAR
;
A
#
# COMPACT_ATOMS: atom_id res chain seq x y z
N MET A 1 -8.49 -30.68 21.70
CA MET A 1 -9.58 -30.73 20.71
C MET A 1 -8.98 -30.40 19.35
N SER A 2 -8.93 -31.41 18.49
CA SER A 2 -8.29 -31.39 17.18
C SER A 2 -9.15 -30.59 16.20
N THR A 3 -8.65 -29.44 15.76
CA THR A 3 -9.26 -28.64 14.67
C THR A 3 -8.97 -29.34 13.34
N ARG A 4 -9.96 -30.02 12.79
CA ARG A 4 -9.87 -30.58 11.43
C ARG A 4 -9.70 -29.43 10.42
N PRO A 5 -8.70 -29.47 9.53
CA PRO A 5 -8.57 -28.48 8.47
C PRO A 5 -9.74 -28.65 7.48
N TYR A 6 -10.34 -27.52 7.09
CA TYR A 6 -11.43 -27.46 6.11
C TYR A 6 -10.96 -27.99 4.73
N PRO A 7 -11.77 -28.78 4.00
CA PRO A 7 -11.36 -29.52 2.79
C PRO A 7 -11.21 -28.66 1.51
N TRP A 8 -11.19 -27.32 1.60
CA TRP A 8 -11.16 -26.43 0.44
C TRP A 8 -9.74 -25.96 0.03
N HIS A 9 -8.69 -26.42 0.70
CA HIS A 9 -7.29 -26.06 0.41
C HIS A 9 -6.81 -26.39 -1.03
N PRO A 10 -7.12 -27.55 -1.64
CA PRO A 10 -6.57 -27.90 -2.95
C PRO A 10 -7.12 -27.00 -4.09
N LEU A 11 -8.38 -26.61 -4.05
CA LEU A 11 -8.97 -25.75 -5.08
C LEU A 11 -8.41 -24.32 -5.07
N ARG A 12 -8.11 -23.77 -3.90
CA ARG A 12 -7.47 -22.44 -3.79
C ARG A 12 -6.07 -22.44 -4.40
N HIS A 13 -5.23 -23.40 -4.06
CA HIS A 13 -3.90 -23.53 -4.63
C HIS A 13 -3.91 -23.73 -6.16
N TRP A 14 -4.87 -24.50 -6.66
CA TRP A 14 -5.03 -24.71 -8.10
C TRP A 14 -5.45 -23.41 -8.81
N LEU A 15 -6.41 -22.69 -8.27
CA LEU A 15 -6.85 -21.38 -8.80
C LEU A 15 -5.74 -20.31 -8.75
N GLU A 16 -4.98 -20.25 -7.66
CA GLU A 16 -3.83 -19.37 -7.52
C GLU A 16 -2.73 -19.72 -8.53
N GLY A 17 -2.43 -21.00 -8.71
CA GLY A 17 -1.49 -21.49 -9.71
C GLY A 17 -1.91 -21.12 -11.14
N TRP A 18 -3.19 -21.33 -11.47
CA TRP A 18 -3.74 -20.99 -12.79
C TRP A 18 -3.73 -19.45 -13.03
N ARG A 19 -4.13 -18.67 -12.03
CA ARG A 19 -4.05 -17.20 -12.08
C ARG A 19 -2.61 -16.74 -12.30
N ARG A 20 -1.66 -17.30 -11.55
CA ARG A 20 -0.24 -16.99 -11.68
C ARG A 20 0.28 -17.29 -13.09
N GLN A 21 -0.03 -18.47 -13.64
CA GLN A 21 0.38 -18.83 -14.99
C GLN A 21 -0.21 -17.92 -16.06
N ARG A 22 -1.49 -17.52 -15.89
CA ARG A 22 -2.12 -16.55 -16.78
C ARG A 22 -1.40 -15.20 -16.75
N LEU A 23 -1.07 -14.69 -15.55
CA LEU A 23 -0.34 -13.43 -15.40
C LEU A 23 1.08 -13.51 -15.98
N LEU A 24 1.78 -14.63 -15.79
CA LEU A 24 3.10 -14.85 -16.40
C LEU A 24 3.09 -14.76 -17.93
N ARG A 25 2.01 -15.20 -18.58
CA ARG A 25 1.86 -15.09 -20.04
C ARG A 25 1.56 -13.66 -20.51
N GLN A 26 1.07 -12.80 -19.62
CA GLN A 26 0.75 -11.40 -19.91
C GLN A 26 1.90 -10.44 -19.57
N LEU A 27 2.94 -10.93 -18.87
CA LEU A 27 4.11 -10.13 -18.55
C LEU A 27 4.82 -9.68 -19.83
N ALA A 28 5.03 -8.37 -19.94
CA ALA A 28 5.76 -7.77 -21.06
C ALA A 28 7.25 -8.11 -21.01
N ASP A 29 7.83 -8.19 -19.79
CA ASP A 29 9.22 -8.55 -19.56
C ASP A 29 9.32 -9.75 -18.60
N PRO A 30 9.83 -10.91 -19.06
CA PRO A 30 10.05 -12.07 -18.20
C PRO A 30 10.99 -11.83 -17.01
N ALA A 31 11.92 -10.86 -17.08
CA ALA A 31 12.81 -10.50 -15.98
C ALA A 31 12.03 -9.99 -14.76
N LEU A 32 10.81 -9.48 -14.94
CA LEU A 32 9.94 -9.01 -13.88
C LEU A 32 9.04 -10.11 -13.28
N ALA A 33 9.24 -11.38 -13.66
CA ALA A 33 8.44 -12.50 -13.16
C ALA A 33 8.55 -12.71 -11.63
N PHE A 34 9.56 -12.14 -10.98
CA PHE A 34 9.74 -12.20 -9.53
C PHE A 34 8.55 -11.62 -8.74
N VAL A 35 7.81 -10.66 -9.32
CA VAL A 35 6.61 -10.08 -8.69
C VAL A 35 5.47 -11.08 -8.51
N LEU A 36 5.50 -12.16 -9.28
CA LEU A 36 4.54 -13.27 -9.22
C LEU A 36 5.09 -14.46 -8.42
N GLY A 37 6.23 -14.30 -7.75
CA GLY A 37 6.80 -15.29 -6.85
C GLY A 37 5.94 -15.53 -5.60
N PRO A 38 6.29 -16.55 -4.80
CA PRO A 38 5.66 -16.73 -3.49
C PRO A 38 6.02 -15.55 -2.59
N ALA A 39 5.03 -15.07 -1.85
CA ALA A 39 5.29 -14.02 -0.86
C ALA A 39 6.16 -14.57 0.28
N PRO A 40 7.21 -13.85 0.73
CA PRO A 40 7.93 -14.22 1.94
C PRO A 40 6.98 -14.29 3.14
N PRO A 41 7.12 -15.28 4.03
CA PRO A 41 6.26 -15.42 5.19
C PRO A 41 6.43 -14.23 6.14
N ASP A 42 5.31 -13.74 6.66
CA ASP A 42 5.26 -12.61 7.63
C ASP A 42 5.98 -11.34 7.17
N GLU A 43 6.01 -11.09 5.85
CA GLU A 43 6.55 -9.86 5.29
C GLU A 43 5.50 -9.10 4.48
N TRP A 44 5.54 -7.77 4.59
CA TRP A 44 4.71 -6.83 3.84
C TRP A 44 5.53 -5.61 3.44
N VAL A 45 5.00 -4.84 2.50
CA VAL A 45 5.48 -3.50 2.18
C VAL A 45 4.35 -2.51 2.40
N SER A 46 4.54 -1.58 3.32
CA SER A 46 3.68 -0.40 3.43
C SER A 46 4.17 0.66 2.47
N LEU A 47 3.26 1.29 1.74
CA LEU A 47 3.58 2.34 0.78
C LEU A 47 2.55 3.47 0.82
N ASP A 48 3.01 4.64 0.40
CA ASP A 48 2.23 5.85 0.21
C ASP A 48 2.84 6.68 -0.92
N CYS A 49 2.04 7.53 -1.59
CA CYS A 49 2.49 8.41 -2.66
C CYS A 49 2.00 9.85 -2.46
N GLU A 50 2.90 10.82 -2.65
CA GLU A 50 2.49 12.20 -2.84
C GLU A 50 2.26 12.47 -4.33
N THR A 51 1.24 13.27 -4.63
CA THR A 51 0.80 13.54 -6.00
C THR A 51 0.50 15.02 -6.22
N THR A 52 0.42 15.44 -7.48
CA THR A 52 0.06 16.84 -7.84
C THR A 52 -1.41 17.16 -7.57
N GLY A 53 -2.23 16.15 -7.29
CA GLY A 53 -3.67 16.25 -6.99
C GLY A 53 -4.34 14.87 -6.98
N LEU A 54 -5.66 14.81 -6.91
CA LEU A 54 -6.42 13.57 -6.68
C LEU A 54 -7.07 12.96 -7.94
N ASP A 55 -6.86 13.54 -9.11
CA ASP A 55 -7.38 12.98 -10.38
C ASP A 55 -6.36 11.99 -10.98
N VAL A 56 -6.62 10.70 -10.82
CA VAL A 56 -5.76 9.61 -11.33
C VAL A 56 -5.46 9.74 -12.83
N ARG A 57 -6.29 10.43 -13.61
CA ARG A 57 -6.09 10.59 -15.07
C ARG A 57 -5.18 11.76 -15.42
N ARG A 58 -5.16 12.81 -14.61
CA ARG A 58 -4.49 14.10 -14.89
C ARG A 58 -3.28 14.32 -14.01
N ASP A 59 -3.36 13.89 -12.75
CA ASP A 59 -2.33 14.16 -11.78
C ASP A 59 -1.15 13.17 -11.87
N HIS A 60 -0.03 13.56 -11.27
CA HIS A 60 1.23 12.84 -11.37
C HIS A 60 1.80 12.54 -9.99
N ILE A 61 2.49 11.41 -9.85
CA ILE A 61 3.26 11.08 -8.66
C ILE A 61 4.45 12.04 -8.56
N VAL A 62 4.68 12.60 -7.39
CA VAL A 62 5.84 13.46 -7.07
C VAL A 62 6.74 12.86 -6.00
N SER A 63 6.23 11.96 -5.16
CA SER A 63 7.03 11.19 -4.20
C SER A 63 6.45 9.79 -4.01
N ILE A 64 7.33 8.82 -3.75
CA ILE A 64 6.95 7.46 -3.36
C ILE A 64 7.71 7.13 -2.09
N GLY A 65 6.98 6.81 -1.03
CA GLY A 65 7.49 6.31 0.23
C GLY A 65 7.11 4.85 0.43
N ALA A 66 8.06 4.00 0.82
CA ALA A 66 7.73 2.63 1.18
C ALA A 66 8.64 2.10 2.28
N VAL A 67 8.13 1.21 3.12
CA VAL A 67 8.88 0.57 4.21
C VAL A 67 8.52 -0.90 4.31
N ARG A 68 9.50 -1.73 4.63
CA ARG A 68 9.28 -3.17 4.88
C ARG A 68 8.78 -3.42 6.29
N ILE A 69 7.84 -4.36 6.39
CA ILE A 69 7.31 -4.90 7.65
C ILE A 69 7.71 -6.36 7.70
N GLN A 70 8.24 -6.82 8.83
CA GLN A 70 8.55 -8.22 9.10
C GLN A 70 7.96 -8.61 10.47
N GLY A 71 6.95 -9.44 10.46
CA GLY A 71 6.20 -9.78 11.67
C GLY A 71 5.55 -8.54 12.31
N GLN A 72 6.08 -8.14 13.47
CA GLN A 72 5.66 -6.94 14.22
C GLN A 72 6.71 -5.81 14.15
N ARG A 73 7.70 -5.90 13.27
CA ARG A 73 8.79 -4.93 13.16
C ARG A 73 8.67 -4.14 11.87
N ILE A 74 8.78 -2.83 11.96
CA ILE A 74 8.95 -1.94 10.81
C ILE A 74 10.45 -1.75 10.61
N LEU A 75 10.94 -2.11 9.43
CA LEU A 75 12.36 -2.04 9.08
C LEU A 75 12.69 -0.68 8.48
N THR A 76 12.74 0.35 9.31
CA THR A 76 12.97 1.74 8.86
C THR A 76 14.32 1.96 8.15
N SER A 77 15.29 1.09 8.41
CA SER A 77 16.57 1.05 7.67
C SER A 77 16.42 0.46 6.25
N GLN A 78 15.32 -0.26 5.99
CA GLN A 78 14.94 -0.80 4.68
C GLN A 78 13.71 -0.05 4.17
N ARG A 79 13.88 1.25 3.96
CA ARG A 79 12.86 2.13 3.37
C ARG A 79 13.25 2.51 1.95
N LEU A 80 12.25 2.82 1.16
CA LEU A 80 12.39 3.44 -0.15
C LEU A 80 11.81 4.85 -0.07
N GLU A 81 12.57 5.82 -0.55
CA GLU A 81 12.16 7.22 -0.62
C GLU A 81 12.60 7.75 -1.97
N LEU A 82 11.65 8.03 -2.84
CA LEU A 82 11.90 8.44 -4.22
C LEU A 82 11.18 9.74 -4.51
N LEU A 83 11.94 10.75 -4.92
CA LEU A 83 11.38 11.94 -5.54
C LEU A 83 11.21 11.69 -7.03
N VAL A 84 10.06 12.09 -7.56
CA VAL A 84 9.68 11.89 -8.96
C VAL A 84 9.48 13.24 -9.60
N ARG A 85 10.09 13.44 -10.77
CA ARG A 85 9.93 14.67 -11.54
C ARG A 85 8.62 14.61 -12.34
N PRO A 86 7.62 15.44 -12.01
CA PRO A 86 6.39 15.51 -12.79
C PRO A 86 6.66 16.10 -14.18
N PRO A 87 5.89 15.74 -15.23
CA PRO A 87 6.04 16.29 -16.57
C PRO A 87 5.65 17.77 -16.67
N HIS A 88 4.82 18.22 -15.77
CA HIS A 88 4.39 19.62 -15.60
C HIS A 88 4.71 20.04 -14.17
N GLY A 89 4.85 21.34 -13.93
CA GLY A 89 5.13 21.86 -12.59
C GLY A 89 4.09 21.45 -11.54
N VAL A 90 4.38 21.73 -10.29
CA VAL A 90 3.47 21.47 -9.16
C VAL A 90 2.65 22.71 -8.83
N SER A 91 1.38 22.54 -8.49
CA SER A 91 0.51 23.64 -8.10
C SER A 91 0.86 24.16 -6.70
N ALA A 92 0.56 25.43 -6.41
CA ALA A 92 0.74 25.99 -5.08
C ALA A 92 -0.06 25.22 -4.01
N ASP A 93 -1.22 24.67 -4.37
CA ASP A 93 -2.06 23.92 -3.45
C ASP A 93 -1.46 22.55 -3.12
N SER A 94 -0.92 21.82 -4.11
CA SER A 94 -0.22 20.55 -3.84
C SER A 94 1.05 20.79 -3.00
N VAL A 95 1.81 21.85 -3.29
CA VAL A 95 3.00 22.24 -2.50
C VAL A 95 2.63 22.54 -1.03
N ARG A 96 1.46 23.13 -0.77
CA ARG A 96 1.00 23.35 0.63
C ARG A 96 0.77 22.04 1.38
N ILE A 97 0.32 21.02 0.67
CA ILE A 97 0.02 19.69 1.23
C ILE A 97 1.34 18.94 1.50
N HIS A 98 2.06 18.54 0.47
CA HIS A 98 3.26 17.68 0.59
C HIS A 98 4.58 18.44 0.76
N GLN A 99 4.59 19.78 0.69
CA GLN A 99 5.74 20.67 0.90
C GLN A 99 6.92 20.49 -0.09
N LEU A 100 6.76 19.66 -1.12
CA LEU A 100 7.75 19.46 -2.17
C LEU A 100 7.62 20.58 -3.22
N ARG A 101 8.66 21.35 -3.41
CA ARG A 101 8.70 22.46 -4.37
C ARG A 101 9.25 21.96 -5.71
N GLU A 102 8.99 22.68 -6.77
CA GLU A 102 9.50 22.37 -8.11
C GLU A 102 11.02 22.17 -8.14
N ARG A 103 11.78 22.99 -7.40
CA ARG A 103 13.23 22.84 -7.27
C ARG A 103 13.66 21.54 -6.60
N ASP A 104 12.84 21.01 -5.67
CA ASP A 104 13.13 19.79 -4.94
C ASP A 104 12.89 18.57 -5.85
N LEU A 105 11.93 18.69 -6.78
CA LEU A 105 11.55 17.68 -7.75
C LEU A 105 12.35 17.73 -9.05
N ALA A 106 13.09 18.82 -9.30
CA ALA A 106 13.86 19.01 -10.54
C ALA A 106 14.90 17.91 -10.79
N GLN A 107 15.45 17.36 -9.71
CA GLN A 107 16.40 16.24 -9.73
C GLN A 107 15.74 14.87 -9.47
N GLY A 108 14.41 14.85 -9.37
CA GLY A 108 13.66 13.62 -9.20
C GLY A 108 13.81 12.66 -10.39
N LEU A 109 13.57 11.39 -10.14
CA LEU A 109 13.61 10.35 -11.15
C LEU A 109 12.50 10.52 -12.20
N PRO A 110 12.69 10.03 -13.43
CA PRO A 110 11.58 9.72 -14.31
C PRO A 110 10.60 8.75 -13.61
N VAL A 111 9.30 8.96 -13.79
CA VAL A 111 8.29 8.17 -13.10
C VAL A 111 8.39 6.66 -13.38
N GLN A 112 8.80 6.28 -14.61
CA GLN A 112 9.01 4.88 -14.98
C GLN A 112 10.11 4.24 -14.15
N ASP A 113 11.24 4.95 -13.96
CA ASP A 113 12.39 4.44 -13.20
C ASP A 113 12.03 4.33 -11.71
N ALA A 114 11.30 5.31 -11.17
CA ALA A 114 10.83 5.28 -9.79
C ALA A 114 9.88 4.09 -9.55
N VAL A 115 8.92 3.86 -10.43
CA VAL A 115 7.98 2.75 -10.30
C VAL A 115 8.66 1.39 -10.48
N LEU A 116 9.68 1.27 -11.32
CA LEU A 116 10.49 0.05 -11.44
C LEU A 116 11.32 -0.21 -10.16
N GLN A 117 11.91 0.82 -9.57
CA GLN A 117 12.59 0.69 -8.26
C GLN A 117 11.62 0.26 -7.16
N LEU A 118 10.42 0.86 -7.12
CA LEU A 118 9.37 0.44 -6.21
C LEU A 118 8.98 -1.03 -6.43
N LEU A 119 8.85 -1.47 -7.69
CA LEU A 119 8.52 -2.86 -8.03
C LEU A 119 9.56 -3.85 -7.49
N HIS A 120 10.85 -3.53 -7.63
CA HIS A 120 11.94 -4.33 -7.05
C HIS A 120 11.94 -4.32 -5.52
N PHE A 121 11.59 -3.19 -4.91
CA PHE A 121 11.45 -3.09 -3.46
C PHE A 121 10.30 -3.94 -2.92
N ILE A 122 9.14 -3.90 -3.58
CA ILE A 122 7.96 -4.70 -3.24
C ILE A 122 8.25 -6.20 -3.41
N GLY A 123 8.83 -6.59 -4.55
CA GLY A 123 8.95 -8.00 -4.91
C GLY A 123 7.59 -8.67 -4.99
N SER A 124 7.43 -9.78 -4.29
CA SER A 124 6.15 -10.53 -4.20
C SER A 124 5.38 -10.28 -2.89
N ARG A 125 5.80 -9.32 -2.07
CA ARG A 125 5.21 -9.02 -0.75
C ARG A 125 3.83 -8.41 -0.88
N PRO A 126 2.85 -8.80 -0.02
CA PRO A 126 1.59 -8.10 0.11
C PRO A 126 1.79 -6.62 0.47
N LEU A 127 0.89 -5.78 0.00
CA LEU A 127 0.92 -4.34 0.21
C LEU A 127 0.05 -3.93 1.39
N VAL A 128 0.46 -2.88 2.06
CA VAL A 128 -0.24 -2.19 3.14
C VAL A 128 -0.31 -0.71 2.79
N GLY A 129 -1.39 -0.05 3.14
CA GLY A 129 -1.52 1.40 2.99
C GLY A 129 -2.85 1.90 3.55
N TYR A 130 -3.00 3.20 3.58
CA TYR A 130 -4.23 3.89 3.94
C TYR A 130 -4.78 4.58 2.70
N TYR A 131 -6.04 4.27 2.34
CA TYR A 131 -6.62 4.60 1.02
C TYR A 131 -5.75 4.16 -0.17
N LEU A 132 -5.11 3.01 0.00
CA LEU A 132 -4.14 2.40 -0.90
C LEU A 132 -4.65 2.26 -2.36
N GLU A 133 -5.96 2.23 -2.58
CA GLU A 133 -6.50 2.12 -3.94
C GLU A 133 -6.09 3.29 -4.83
N PHE A 134 -6.01 4.50 -4.28
CA PHE A 134 -5.58 5.68 -5.02
C PHE A 134 -4.12 5.56 -5.46
N ASP A 135 -3.22 5.23 -4.52
CA ASP A 135 -1.79 5.04 -4.81
C ASP A 135 -1.57 3.96 -5.87
N LEU A 136 -2.26 2.83 -5.70
CA LEU A 136 -2.18 1.74 -6.66
C LEU A 136 -2.76 2.10 -8.03
N ALA A 137 -3.76 2.95 -8.10
CA ALA A 137 -4.27 3.44 -9.38
C ALA A 137 -3.24 4.32 -10.08
N MET A 138 -2.58 5.23 -9.34
CA MET A 138 -1.49 6.08 -9.85
C MET A 138 -0.30 5.25 -10.32
N ILE A 139 0.17 4.31 -9.50
CA ILE A 139 1.27 3.41 -9.83
C ILE A 139 0.92 2.53 -11.04
N ASN A 140 -0.27 1.93 -11.07
CA ASN A 140 -0.69 1.04 -12.16
C ASN A 140 -0.88 1.78 -13.49
N ARG A 141 -1.19 3.06 -13.49
CA ARG A 141 -1.24 3.86 -14.73
C ARG A 141 0.13 3.88 -15.42
N VAL A 142 1.22 3.94 -14.65
CA VAL A 142 2.58 3.91 -15.16
C VAL A 142 3.04 2.47 -15.41
N LEU A 143 2.71 1.56 -14.51
CA LEU A 143 3.25 0.20 -14.50
C LEU A 143 2.64 -0.70 -15.57
N ARG A 144 1.33 -0.57 -15.85
CA ARG A 144 0.66 -1.45 -16.84
C ARG A 144 1.29 -1.45 -18.23
N PRO A 145 1.67 -0.29 -18.81
CA PRO A 145 2.39 -0.28 -20.08
C PRO A 145 3.76 -0.98 -20.02
N LEU A 146 4.44 -0.93 -18.87
CA LEU A 146 5.77 -1.50 -18.66
C LEU A 146 5.72 -3.00 -18.34
N LEU A 147 4.78 -3.41 -17.52
CA LEU A 147 4.68 -4.76 -16.98
C LEU A 147 3.71 -5.66 -17.77
N GLY A 148 2.76 -5.08 -18.50
CA GLY A 148 1.66 -5.80 -19.15
C GLY A 148 0.51 -6.17 -18.23
N ILE A 149 0.71 -6.09 -16.90
CA ILE A 149 -0.29 -6.38 -15.86
C ILE A 149 -0.30 -5.27 -14.81
N ALA A 150 -1.36 -5.18 -14.01
CA ALA A 150 -1.36 -4.39 -12.80
C ALA A 150 -0.56 -5.09 -11.69
N LEU A 151 -0.17 -4.35 -10.65
CA LEU A 151 0.45 -4.91 -9.43
C LEU A 151 -0.38 -6.09 -8.92
N PRO A 152 0.19 -7.31 -8.89
CA PRO A 152 -0.56 -8.52 -8.58
C PRO A 152 -0.67 -8.81 -7.07
N GLN A 153 0.05 -8.06 -6.23
CA GLN A 153 0.17 -8.31 -4.80
C GLN A 153 -1.17 -8.15 -4.06
N PRO A 154 -1.44 -9.00 -3.06
CA PRO A 154 -2.55 -8.80 -2.13
C PRO A 154 -2.44 -7.44 -1.44
N ARG A 155 -3.59 -6.86 -1.10
CA ARG A 155 -3.71 -5.53 -0.50
C ARG A 155 -4.28 -5.63 0.90
N ASN A 156 -3.71 -4.88 1.82
CA ASN A 156 -4.18 -4.72 3.18
C ASN A 156 -4.51 -3.24 3.39
N GLU A 157 -5.77 -2.91 3.25
CA GLU A 157 -6.28 -1.55 3.42
C GLU A 157 -6.50 -1.25 4.90
N VAL A 158 -5.76 -0.30 5.43
CA VAL A 158 -5.77 0.03 6.87
C VAL A 158 -7.10 0.59 7.32
N SER A 159 -7.75 1.43 6.50
CA SER A 159 -9.08 1.98 6.81
C SER A 159 -10.14 0.89 6.92
N ALA A 160 -10.09 -0.13 6.05
CA ALA A 160 -11.01 -1.26 6.09
C ALA A 160 -10.78 -2.16 7.31
N LEU A 161 -9.51 -2.43 7.66
CA LEU A 161 -9.16 -3.20 8.87
C LEU A 161 -9.62 -2.48 10.14
N TYR A 162 -9.48 -1.15 10.17
CA TYR A 162 -9.95 -0.34 11.28
C TYR A 162 -11.48 -0.31 11.36
N TYR A 163 -12.16 -0.15 10.21
CA TYR A 163 -13.62 -0.24 10.14
C TYR A 163 -14.12 -1.56 10.74
N ASP A 164 -13.57 -2.68 10.29
CA ASP A 164 -13.92 -4.00 10.80
C ASP A 164 -13.69 -4.15 12.31
N HIS A 165 -12.58 -3.57 12.80
CA HIS A 165 -12.26 -3.57 14.22
C HIS A 165 -13.31 -2.79 15.03
N LYS A 166 -13.66 -1.58 14.61
CA LYS A 166 -14.66 -0.72 15.26
C LYS A 166 -16.07 -1.30 15.14
N PHE A 167 -16.43 -1.81 13.96
CA PHE A 167 -17.74 -2.41 13.72
C PHE A 167 -18.04 -3.57 14.67
N ARG A 168 -17.07 -4.44 14.93
CA ARG A 168 -17.20 -5.54 15.88
C ARG A 168 -17.38 -5.10 17.34
N GLN A 169 -17.04 -3.87 17.67
CA GLN A 169 -17.22 -3.28 19.01
C GLN A 169 -18.57 -2.60 19.17
N LEU A 170 -19.28 -2.32 18.06
CA LEU A 170 -20.58 -1.70 18.11
C LEU A 170 -21.64 -2.65 18.66
N PRO A 171 -22.55 -2.15 19.53
CA PRO A 171 -23.70 -2.91 19.95
C PRO A 171 -24.62 -3.21 18.75
N PRO A 172 -25.41 -4.33 18.77
CA PRO A 172 -26.19 -4.79 17.62
C PRO A 172 -27.10 -3.72 16.97
N HIS A 173 -27.69 -2.86 17.78
CA HIS A 173 -28.59 -1.81 17.26
C HIS A 173 -27.85 -0.72 16.48
N ARG A 174 -26.53 -0.49 16.72
CA ARG A 174 -25.70 0.45 15.97
C ARG A 174 -25.05 -0.18 14.74
N GLN A 175 -25.03 -1.50 14.63
CA GLN A 175 -24.48 -2.19 13.46
C GLN A 175 -25.37 -2.06 12.21
N GLN A 176 -26.64 -1.67 12.37
CA GLN A 176 -27.55 -1.46 11.25
C GLN A 176 -27.26 -0.16 10.47
N SER A 177 -26.69 0.84 11.12
CA SER A 177 -26.26 2.11 10.50
C SER A 177 -25.01 2.62 11.19
N PRO A 178 -23.82 2.02 10.92
CA PRO A 178 -22.60 2.34 11.63
C PRO A 178 -22.02 3.67 11.14
N GLU A 179 -21.83 4.59 12.09
CA GLU A 179 -21.07 5.83 11.87
C GLU A 179 -19.67 5.65 12.45
N ILE A 180 -18.70 5.31 11.61
CA ILE A 180 -17.30 5.11 11.98
C ILE A 180 -16.47 6.14 11.23
N ASP A 181 -15.80 7.02 11.98
CA ASP A 181 -14.87 8.00 11.40
C ASP A 181 -13.58 7.28 10.96
N LEU A 182 -13.33 7.28 9.65
CA LEU A 182 -12.19 6.61 9.05
C LEU A 182 -11.00 7.55 8.80
N ARG A 183 -11.07 8.82 9.20
CA ARG A 183 -9.95 9.75 9.01
C ARG A 183 -8.70 9.23 9.73
N PHE A 184 -7.56 9.44 9.09
CA PHE A 184 -6.30 8.86 9.54
C PHE A 184 -5.88 9.33 10.93
N ASP A 185 -6.06 10.61 11.22
CA ASP A 185 -5.78 11.18 12.54
C ASP A 185 -6.67 10.58 13.65
N THR A 186 -7.95 10.34 13.34
CA THR A 186 -8.87 9.66 14.27
C THR A 186 -8.45 8.22 14.52
N LEU A 187 -8.10 7.49 13.44
CA LEU A 187 -7.64 6.12 13.51
C LEU A 187 -6.36 5.99 14.37
N MET A 188 -5.36 6.83 14.11
CA MET A 188 -4.10 6.83 14.85
C MET A 188 -4.32 7.12 16.35
N ARG A 189 -5.15 8.10 16.66
CA ARG A 189 -5.51 8.47 18.04
C ARG A 189 -6.23 7.35 18.76
N ASP A 190 -7.23 6.75 18.13
CA ASP A 190 -8.02 5.64 18.70
C ASP A 190 -7.17 4.40 18.98
N LEU A 191 -6.19 4.12 18.12
CA LEU A 191 -5.26 3.02 18.30
C LEU A 191 -4.13 3.32 19.30
N GLY A 192 -4.05 4.55 19.82
CA GLY A 192 -3.00 4.99 20.73
C GLY A 192 -1.62 5.02 20.07
N LEU A 193 -1.58 5.36 18.78
CA LEU A 193 -0.36 5.38 17.97
C LEU A 193 0.19 6.81 17.83
N PRO A 194 1.53 6.96 17.73
CA PRO A 194 2.13 8.26 17.51
C PRO A 194 1.71 8.82 16.15
N GLN A 195 1.50 10.12 16.10
CA GLN A 195 1.29 10.85 14.86
C GLN A 195 2.60 11.55 14.48
N SER A 196 3.05 11.34 13.26
CA SER A 196 4.16 12.05 12.67
C SER A 196 3.66 13.21 11.81
N ARG A 197 4.58 13.96 11.22
CA ARG A 197 4.26 15.00 10.25
C ARG A 197 3.59 14.36 9.05
N ALA A 198 2.33 14.69 8.81
CA ALA A 198 1.57 14.22 7.66
C ALA A 198 2.13 14.79 6.34
N HIS A 199 1.79 14.13 5.23
CA HIS A 199 2.18 14.51 3.87
C HIS A 199 3.69 14.41 3.58
N ASP A 200 4.29 13.37 4.12
CA ASP A 200 5.60 12.86 3.76
C ASP A 200 5.41 11.37 3.48
N ALA A 201 5.56 10.96 2.24
CA ALA A 201 5.22 9.61 1.80
C ALA A 201 5.86 8.49 2.63
N VAL A 202 7.11 8.66 3.11
CA VAL A 202 7.77 7.67 3.98
C VAL A 202 7.13 7.66 5.36
N ASN A 203 6.87 8.82 5.95
CA ASN A 203 6.24 8.91 7.26
C ASN A 203 4.81 8.34 7.23
N ASP A 204 4.05 8.63 6.17
CA ASP A 204 2.69 8.14 6.02
C ASP A 204 2.67 6.61 5.79
N ALA A 205 3.62 6.07 5.01
CA ALA A 205 3.83 4.63 4.91
C ALA A 205 4.20 3.98 6.26
N VAL A 206 5.03 4.63 7.08
CA VAL A 206 5.38 4.13 8.44
C VAL A 206 4.17 4.18 9.37
N MET A 207 3.39 5.25 9.35
CA MET A 207 2.17 5.36 10.15
C MET A 207 1.13 4.31 9.77
N ALA A 208 0.92 4.07 8.46
CA ALA A 208 0.06 2.99 7.99
C ALA A 208 0.57 1.60 8.42
N ALA A 209 1.88 1.38 8.42
CA ALA A 209 2.49 0.15 8.93
C ALA A 209 2.25 -0.04 10.44
N LEU A 210 2.37 1.02 11.25
CA LEU A 210 2.05 0.98 12.69
C LEU A 210 0.60 0.59 12.94
N ALA A 211 -0.33 1.24 12.22
CA ALA A 211 -1.75 0.96 12.33
C ALA A 211 -2.07 -0.49 11.92
N PHE A 212 -1.49 -0.97 10.82
CA PHE A 212 -1.63 -2.35 10.35
C PHE A 212 -1.17 -3.37 11.40
N ILE A 213 0.03 -3.20 11.96
CA ILE A 213 0.56 -4.10 12.99
C ILE A 213 -0.35 -4.12 14.22
N LYS A 214 -0.77 -2.93 14.69
CA LYS A 214 -1.66 -2.81 15.84
C LYS A 214 -3.00 -3.51 15.62
N LEU A 215 -3.63 -3.30 14.46
CA LEU A 215 -4.90 -3.92 14.12
C LEU A 215 -4.78 -5.45 14.02
N ARG A 216 -3.69 -5.98 13.46
CA ARG A 216 -3.41 -7.42 13.45
C ARG A 216 -3.27 -7.99 14.86
N GLN A 217 -2.57 -7.30 15.76
CA GLN A 217 -2.44 -7.72 17.16
C GLN A 217 -3.81 -7.78 17.85
N LEU A 218 -4.67 -6.78 17.65
CA LEU A 218 -6.02 -6.72 18.20
C LEU A 218 -6.95 -7.81 17.63
N GLN A 219 -6.69 -8.29 16.42
CA GLN A 219 -7.42 -9.41 15.82
C GLN A 219 -6.93 -10.76 16.31
N GLY A 220 -5.64 -10.93 16.57
CA GLY A 220 -5.01 -12.19 17.02
C GLY A 220 -5.09 -12.42 18.53
N ALA A 221 -5.48 -11.42 19.31
CA ALA A 221 -5.61 -11.49 20.77
C ALA A 221 -6.99 -12.02 21.26
N ARG A 222 -7.78 -12.63 20.37
CA ARG A 222 -9.11 -13.17 20.65
C ARG A 222 -9.19 -14.67 20.49
#